data_e00469b76b05e19aa9f0c84cb4d7313b
#
_entry.id   e00469b76b05e19aa9f0c84cb4d7313b
#
_cell.length_a   1.000
_cell.length_b   1.000
_cell.length_c   1.000
_cell.angle_alpha   90.00
_cell.angle_beta   90.00
_cell.angle_gamma   90.00
#
_symmetry.space_group_name_H-M   'P 1'
#
loop_
_entity.id
_entity.type
_entity.pdbx_description
1 polymer ?
#
loop_
_entity_poly.entity_id
_entity_poly.type
_entity_poly.pdbx_seq_one_letter_code
_entity_poly.pdbx_strand_id
1 'polypeptide(L)'
;MTAHPSAPRPRAILFDLDDTILSAYGRPEPAWLAVVEEFTAELGALSPMEVVRAILGEARGLWGDTESHRHWRMQLFEARRETVARAFATLERAGRPVPGRDVGDRIADRFSNSREEQLSLFPGAHEVVDALKARGLQLALVTNGEASLQRAKVDRFALAQRFDHVQIEGEHGFGKPEERAYIHAMEALGVSPVETWMVGDNLEWEVVAPQRLGIYAVWHDHLGNGLPKGSDARPDLTIRSLGELLPAVERALAN
;
A
#
# COMPACT_ATOMS: atom_id res chain seq x y z
N MET A 1 14.91 -9.07 -30.25
CA MET A 1 15.20 -9.04 -28.81
C MET A 1 15.76 -7.66 -28.51
N THR A 2 14.93 -6.75 -28.05
CA THR A 2 15.39 -5.44 -27.57
C THR A 2 16.08 -5.68 -26.23
N ALA A 3 17.40 -5.44 -26.19
CA ALA A 3 18.15 -5.46 -24.93
C ALA A 3 17.51 -4.41 -24.00
N HIS A 4 16.92 -4.83 -22.90
CA HIS A 4 16.58 -3.90 -21.83
C HIS A 4 17.90 -3.26 -21.38
N PRO A 5 17.94 -1.91 -21.24
CA PRO A 5 19.13 -1.27 -20.70
C PRO A 5 19.46 -1.92 -19.33
N SER A 6 20.74 -2.11 -19.05
CA SER A 6 21.18 -2.66 -17.77
C SER A 6 20.64 -1.77 -16.64
N ALA A 7 20.12 -2.37 -15.58
CA ALA A 7 19.64 -1.63 -14.42
C ALA A 7 20.75 -0.70 -13.89
N PRO A 8 20.44 0.58 -13.58
CA PRO A 8 21.44 1.48 -13.02
C PRO A 8 21.92 0.97 -11.66
N ARG A 9 23.19 1.23 -11.36
CA ARG A 9 23.79 0.85 -10.08
C ARG A 9 23.16 1.65 -8.93
N PRO A 10 22.43 1.02 -8.00
CA PRO A 10 21.83 1.75 -6.89
C PRO A 10 22.85 2.11 -5.82
N ARG A 11 22.69 3.28 -5.22
CA ARG A 11 23.26 3.66 -3.92
C ARG A 11 22.21 3.66 -2.84
N ALA A 12 20.95 3.87 -3.24
CA ALA A 12 19.81 3.86 -2.30
C ALA A 12 18.60 3.13 -2.88
N ILE A 13 17.77 2.62 -1.98
CA ILE A 13 16.46 2.08 -2.30
C ILE A 13 15.42 2.72 -1.39
N LEU A 14 14.38 3.28 -2.00
CA LEU A 14 13.18 3.74 -1.33
C LEU A 14 12.17 2.60 -1.32
N PHE A 15 11.62 2.27 -0.17
CA PHE A 15 10.59 1.24 -0.03
C PHE A 15 9.26 1.86 0.37
N ASP A 16 8.19 1.41 -0.23
CA ASP A 16 6.88 1.53 0.35
C ASP A 16 6.71 0.58 1.53
N LEU A 17 5.67 0.76 2.34
CA LEU A 17 5.39 -0.04 3.53
C LEU A 17 4.27 -1.06 3.29
N ASP A 18 3.05 -0.58 3.03
CA ASP A 18 1.84 -1.41 2.98
C ASP A 18 1.76 -2.19 1.65
N ASP A 19 1.53 -3.50 1.73
CA ASP A 19 1.58 -4.44 0.60
C ASP A 19 2.95 -4.50 -0.12
N THR A 20 3.99 -3.94 0.53
CA THR A 20 5.38 -4.02 0.07
C THR A 20 6.28 -4.69 1.11
N ILE A 21 6.49 -4.09 2.27
CA ILE A 21 7.20 -4.69 3.42
C ILE A 21 6.21 -5.46 4.31
N LEU A 22 5.01 -4.89 4.50
CA LEU A 22 3.91 -5.47 5.27
C LEU A 22 2.80 -5.95 4.35
N SER A 23 2.27 -7.15 4.58
CA SER A 23 0.99 -7.57 4.03
C SER A 23 -0.13 -6.88 4.80
N ALA A 24 -0.72 -5.84 4.21
CA ALA A 24 -1.66 -4.95 4.88
C ALA A 24 -3.09 -5.08 4.37
N TYR A 25 -3.30 -5.01 3.06
CA TYR A 25 -4.64 -4.94 2.49
C TYR A 25 -5.08 -6.23 1.82
N GLY A 26 -4.19 -6.91 1.11
CA GLY A 26 -4.47 -8.19 0.47
C GLY A 26 -5.72 -8.16 -0.41
N ARG A 27 -6.57 -9.19 -0.30
CA ARG A 27 -7.85 -9.28 -1.03
C ARG A 27 -8.98 -8.74 -0.16
N PRO A 28 -9.62 -7.61 -0.53
CA PRO A 28 -10.61 -6.95 0.32
C PRO A 28 -11.92 -7.76 0.48
N GLU A 29 -12.39 -8.46 -0.56
CA GLU A 29 -13.67 -9.18 -0.50
C GLU A 29 -13.73 -10.25 0.59
N PRO A 30 -12.79 -11.23 0.68
CA PRO A 30 -12.84 -12.21 1.75
C PRO A 30 -12.64 -11.60 3.15
N ALA A 31 -11.87 -10.51 3.26
CA ALA A 31 -11.68 -9.83 4.54
C ALA A 31 -12.96 -9.15 5.03
N TRP A 32 -13.68 -8.44 4.14
CA TRP A 32 -14.99 -7.89 4.48
C TRP A 32 -16.02 -8.98 4.79
N LEU A 33 -16.02 -10.07 4.00
CA LEU A 33 -16.97 -11.16 4.21
C LEU A 33 -16.81 -11.79 5.59
N ALA A 34 -15.60 -12.10 5.99
CA ALA A 34 -15.33 -12.67 7.30
C ALA A 34 -15.86 -11.81 8.45
N VAL A 35 -15.72 -10.48 8.34
CA VAL A 35 -16.23 -9.56 9.34
C VAL A 35 -17.76 -9.44 9.28
N VAL A 36 -18.33 -9.26 8.09
CA VAL A 36 -19.79 -9.08 7.94
C VAL A 36 -20.55 -10.33 8.39
N GLU A 37 -19.98 -11.52 8.23
CA GLU A 37 -20.56 -12.78 8.72
C GLU A 37 -20.72 -12.81 10.26
N GLU A 38 -19.86 -12.14 11.02
CA GLU A 38 -19.98 -12.00 12.48
C GLU A 38 -21.30 -11.29 12.88
N PHE A 39 -21.86 -10.46 11.98
CA PHE A 39 -23.07 -9.65 12.20
C PHE A 39 -24.33 -10.22 11.56
N THR A 40 -24.30 -11.44 11.02
CA THR A 40 -25.42 -12.04 10.25
C THR A 40 -26.78 -11.92 10.96
N ALA A 41 -26.82 -12.12 12.29
CA ALA A 41 -28.06 -12.01 13.06
C ALA A 41 -28.65 -10.57 13.09
N GLU A 42 -27.84 -9.55 12.88
CA GLU A 42 -28.22 -8.15 12.92
C GLU A 42 -28.52 -7.58 11.52
N LEU A 43 -28.16 -8.30 10.45
CA LEU A 43 -28.39 -7.87 9.06
C LEU A 43 -29.85 -8.03 8.61
N GLY A 44 -30.71 -8.70 9.40
CA GLY A 44 -32.11 -8.93 9.05
C GLY A 44 -32.27 -9.80 7.81
N ALA A 45 -32.84 -9.23 6.73
CA ALA A 45 -33.08 -9.94 5.47
C ALA A 45 -31.92 -9.83 4.47
N LEU A 46 -30.83 -9.15 4.80
CA LEU A 46 -29.65 -9.02 3.96
C LEU A 46 -28.71 -10.21 4.15
N SER A 47 -28.19 -10.75 3.07
CA SER A 47 -27.09 -11.70 3.17
C SER A 47 -25.76 -10.97 3.35
N PRO A 48 -24.77 -11.57 4.05
CA PRO A 48 -23.44 -10.99 4.19
C PRO A 48 -22.82 -10.59 2.85
N MET A 49 -22.96 -11.41 1.83
CA MET A 49 -22.41 -11.14 0.49
C MET A 49 -23.07 -9.95 -0.21
N GLU A 50 -24.38 -9.68 0.00
CA GLU A 50 -25.04 -8.47 -0.52
C GLU A 50 -24.41 -7.22 0.10
N VAL A 51 -24.19 -7.22 1.42
CA VAL A 51 -23.55 -6.12 2.15
C VAL A 51 -22.12 -5.91 1.65
N VAL A 52 -21.33 -6.98 1.53
CA VAL A 52 -19.96 -6.91 1.02
C VAL A 52 -19.89 -6.33 -0.40
N ARG A 53 -20.77 -6.77 -1.30
CA ARG A 53 -20.82 -6.22 -2.67
C ARG A 53 -21.14 -4.74 -2.68
N ALA A 54 -22.06 -4.30 -1.83
CA ALA A 54 -22.38 -2.87 -1.68
C ALA A 54 -21.17 -2.09 -1.14
N ILE A 55 -20.51 -2.59 -0.09
CA ILE A 55 -19.30 -1.99 0.46
C ILE A 55 -18.19 -1.84 -0.60
N LEU A 56 -17.91 -2.92 -1.34
CA LEU A 56 -16.89 -2.89 -2.40
C LEU A 56 -17.28 -1.96 -3.56
N GLY A 57 -18.59 -1.83 -3.82
CA GLY A 57 -19.12 -0.87 -4.79
C GLY A 57 -18.79 0.57 -4.40
N GLU A 58 -19.11 0.96 -3.18
CA GLU A 58 -18.87 2.31 -2.66
C GLU A 58 -17.38 2.59 -2.46
N ALA A 59 -16.61 1.59 -2.01
CA ALA A 59 -15.15 1.72 -1.86
C ALA A 59 -14.47 2.11 -3.17
N ARG A 60 -14.89 1.55 -4.32
CA ARG A 60 -14.32 1.94 -5.62
C ARG A 60 -14.51 3.42 -5.94
N GLY A 61 -15.64 4.01 -5.56
CA GLY A 61 -15.87 5.44 -5.72
C GLY A 61 -15.01 6.28 -4.78
N LEU A 62 -14.89 5.86 -3.52
CA LEU A 62 -14.15 6.58 -2.49
C LEU A 62 -12.63 6.59 -2.77
N TRP A 63 -12.10 5.49 -3.28
CA TRP A 63 -10.66 5.32 -3.52
C TRP A 63 -10.26 5.57 -4.98
N GLY A 64 -11.21 5.72 -5.91
CA GLY A 64 -10.95 5.90 -7.34
C GLY A 64 -10.59 7.32 -7.76
N ASP A 65 -10.94 8.32 -6.95
CA ASP A 65 -10.63 9.74 -7.18
C ASP A 65 -9.42 10.17 -6.34
N THR A 66 -8.46 10.85 -6.97
CA THR A 66 -7.17 11.21 -6.34
C THR A 66 -7.34 12.13 -5.12
N GLU A 67 -8.24 13.11 -5.17
CA GLU A 67 -8.46 14.04 -4.06
C GLU A 67 -9.16 13.36 -2.89
N SER A 68 -10.20 12.58 -3.19
CA SER A 68 -10.92 11.75 -2.22
C SER A 68 -9.97 10.75 -1.55
N HIS A 69 -9.13 10.07 -2.34
CA HIS A 69 -8.14 9.14 -1.82
C HIS A 69 -7.14 9.83 -0.87
N ARG A 70 -6.64 11.02 -1.23
CA ARG A 70 -5.74 11.80 -0.38
C ARG A 70 -6.41 12.18 0.95
N HIS A 71 -7.66 12.57 0.93
CA HIS A 71 -8.41 12.90 2.13
C HIS A 71 -8.61 11.68 3.03
N TRP A 72 -9.13 10.58 2.47
CA TRP A 72 -9.55 9.42 3.24
C TRP A 72 -8.41 8.55 3.75
N ARG A 73 -7.25 8.52 3.08
CA ARG A 73 -6.09 7.78 3.61
C ARG A 73 -5.52 8.38 4.90
N MET A 74 -5.84 9.65 5.18
CA MET A 74 -5.48 10.31 6.44
C MET A 74 -6.49 10.05 7.57
N GLN A 75 -7.62 9.41 7.28
CA GLN A 75 -8.73 9.15 8.19
C GLN A 75 -9.33 7.76 7.91
N LEU A 76 -8.48 6.73 7.96
CA LEU A 76 -8.82 5.40 7.44
C LEU A 76 -10.01 4.74 8.17
N PHE A 77 -10.17 4.96 9.47
CA PHE A 77 -11.30 4.43 10.25
C PHE A 77 -12.62 5.12 9.83
N GLU A 78 -12.60 6.43 9.70
CA GLU A 78 -13.73 7.23 9.23
C GLU A 78 -14.09 6.88 7.78
N ALA A 79 -13.10 6.67 6.92
CA ALA A 79 -13.30 6.23 5.54
C ALA A 79 -14.07 4.90 5.46
N ARG A 80 -13.74 3.97 6.35
CA ARG A 80 -14.41 2.66 6.41
C ARG A 80 -15.85 2.78 6.93
N ARG A 81 -16.09 3.60 7.97
CA ARG A 81 -17.45 3.91 8.46
C ARG A 81 -18.29 4.58 7.39
N GLU A 82 -17.72 5.57 6.69
CA GLU A 82 -18.40 6.24 5.57
C GLU A 82 -18.72 5.27 4.43
N THR A 83 -17.80 4.36 4.10
CA THR A 83 -18.01 3.34 3.06
C THR A 83 -19.19 2.43 3.42
N VAL A 84 -19.26 1.95 4.67
CA VAL A 84 -20.38 1.09 5.12
C VAL A 84 -21.69 1.86 5.16
N ALA A 85 -21.67 3.13 5.62
CA ALA A 85 -22.86 3.97 5.64
C ALA A 85 -23.41 4.22 4.23
N ARG A 86 -22.57 4.50 3.24
CA ARG A 86 -22.96 4.63 1.83
C ARG A 86 -23.51 3.32 1.27
N ALA A 87 -22.88 2.19 1.62
CA ALA A 87 -23.35 0.87 1.19
C ALA A 87 -24.78 0.59 1.71
N PHE A 88 -25.06 0.88 2.98
CA PHE A 88 -26.39 0.75 3.53
C PHE A 88 -27.38 1.71 2.87
N ALA A 89 -27.02 2.97 2.67
CA ALA A 89 -27.88 3.92 1.95
C ALA A 89 -28.18 3.47 0.49
N THR A 90 -27.24 2.82 -0.17
CA THR A 90 -27.42 2.27 -1.52
C THR A 90 -28.38 1.08 -1.51
N LEU A 91 -28.28 0.18 -0.53
CA LEU A 91 -29.22 -0.93 -0.33
C LEU A 91 -30.63 -0.44 0.02
N GLU A 92 -30.74 0.55 0.91
CA GLU A 92 -32.03 1.16 1.28
C GLU A 92 -32.73 1.80 0.07
N ARG A 93 -32.00 2.56 -0.74
CA ARG A 93 -32.51 3.11 -2.02
C ARG A 93 -32.99 2.04 -3.00
N ALA A 94 -32.41 0.85 -2.93
CA ALA A 94 -32.85 -0.33 -3.69
C ALA A 94 -34.03 -1.06 -3.04
N GLY A 95 -34.67 -0.49 -2.01
CA GLY A 95 -35.82 -1.07 -1.32
C GLY A 95 -35.49 -2.21 -0.36
N ARG A 96 -34.21 -2.37 0.02
CA ARG A 96 -33.79 -3.37 1.00
C ARG A 96 -33.83 -2.78 2.41
N PRO A 97 -34.47 -3.45 3.39
CA PRO A 97 -34.37 -3.03 4.77
C PRO A 97 -32.92 -3.21 5.26
N VAL A 98 -32.36 -2.15 5.84
CA VAL A 98 -30.97 -2.14 6.35
C VAL A 98 -30.97 -2.02 7.88
N PRO A 99 -29.95 -2.52 8.56
CA PRO A 99 -29.78 -2.31 10.00
C PRO A 99 -29.49 -0.85 10.34
N GLY A 100 -29.61 -0.50 11.61
CA GLY A 100 -29.28 0.85 12.10
C GLY A 100 -27.81 1.23 11.86
N ARG A 101 -27.57 2.54 11.88
CA ARG A 101 -26.21 3.09 11.66
C ARG A 101 -25.17 2.51 12.63
N ASP A 102 -25.56 2.25 13.87
CA ASP A 102 -24.72 1.65 14.91
C ASP A 102 -24.15 0.28 14.51
N VAL A 103 -24.94 -0.53 13.81
CA VAL A 103 -24.49 -1.83 13.27
C VAL A 103 -23.45 -1.58 12.18
N GLY A 104 -23.69 -0.62 11.29
CA GLY A 104 -22.74 -0.25 10.24
C GLY A 104 -21.40 0.23 10.80
N ASP A 105 -21.45 1.10 11.79
CA ASP A 105 -20.25 1.61 12.45
C ASP A 105 -19.46 0.48 13.14
N ARG A 106 -20.14 -0.46 13.83
CA ARG A 106 -19.49 -1.65 14.43
C ARG A 106 -18.87 -2.59 13.39
N ILE A 107 -19.50 -2.80 12.25
CA ILE A 107 -18.94 -3.58 11.13
C ILE A 107 -17.65 -2.90 10.64
N ALA A 108 -17.66 -1.59 10.42
CA ALA A 108 -16.49 -0.84 9.96
C ALA A 108 -15.33 -0.86 10.97
N ASP A 109 -15.65 -0.70 12.25
CA ASP A 109 -14.66 -0.73 13.33
C ASP A 109 -14.08 -2.13 13.50
N ARG A 110 -14.91 -3.18 13.47
CA ARG A 110 -14.45 -4.56 13.52
C ARG A 110 -13.55 -4.93 12.35
N PHE A 111 -13.91 -4.45 11.14
CA PHE A 111 -13.06 -4.60 9.97
C PHE A 111 -11.71 -3.89 10.16
N SER A 112 -11.72 -2.66 10.65
CA SER A 112 -10.49 -1.89 10.91
C SER A 112 -9.57 -2.63 11.87
N ASN A 113 -10.11 -3.09 12.99
CA ASN A 113 -9.37 -3.85 14.00
C ASN A 113 -8.83 -5.18 13.44
N SER A 114 -9.66 -5.91 12.69
CA SER A 114 -9.25 -7.16 12.03
C SER A 114 -8.07 -6.95 11.07
N ARG A 115 -8.05 -5.83 10.32
CA ARG A 115 -6.91 -5.52 9.45
C ARG A 115 -5.63 -5.26 10.25
N GLU A 116 -5.71 -4.50 11.33
CA GLU A 116 -4.57 -4.24 12.22
C GLU A 116 -4.06 -5.53 12.88
N GLU A 117 -4.95 -6.41 13.32
CA GLU A 117 -4.61 -7.72 13.90
C GLU A 117 -3.85 -8.62 12.92
N GLN A 118 -4.25 -8.60 11.64
CA GLN A 118 -3.72 -9.45 10.56
C GLN A 118 -2.44 -8.91 9.92
N LEU A 119 -2.01 -7.69 10.24
CA LEU A 119 -0.76 -7.15 9.71
C LEU A 119 0.42 -8.09 10.00
N SER A 120 1.18 -8.40 8.98
CA SER A 120 2.38 -9.23 9.07
C SER A 120 3.44 -8.77 8.09
N LEU A 121 4.70 -9.08 8.37
CA LEU A 121 5.76 -8.91 7.37
C LEU A 121 5.54 -9.88 6.21
N PHE A 122 5.88 -9.43 4.99
CA PHE A 122 6.07 -10.39 3.92
C PHE A 122 7.24 -11.35 4.26
N PRO A 123 7.16 -12.62 3.80
CA PRO A 123 8.23 -13.58 4.06
C PRO A 123 9.60 -13.05 3.62
N GLY A 124 10.57 -13.07 4.53
CA GLY A 124 11.93 -12.63 4.26
C GLY A 124 12.14 -11.12 4.23
N ALA A 125 11.15 -10.29 4.60
CA ALA A 125 11.27 -8.82 4.50
C ALA A 125 12.45 -8.26 5.31
N HIS A 126 12.60 -8.67 6.56
CA HIS A 126 13.74 -8.23 7.39
C HIS A 126 15.08 -8.70 6.81
N GLU A 127 15.17 -9.97 6.41
CA GLU A 127 16.37 -10.57 5.84
C GLU A 127 16.80 -9.86 4.55
N VAL A 128 15.86 -9.47 3.69
CA VAL A 128 16.15 -8.72 2.47
C VAL A 128 16.65 -7.31 2.79
N VAL A 129 15.96 -6.59 3.68
CA VAL A 129 16.37 -5.24 4.10
C VAL A 129 17.77 -5.26 4.75
N ASP A 130 18.00 -6.18 5.69
CA ASP A 130 19.30 -6.33 6.36
C ASP A 130 20.41 -6.72 5.36
N ALA A 131 20.11 -7.60 4.38
CA ALA A 131 21.06 -7.99 3.34
C ALA A 131 21.41 -6.83 2.37
N LEU A 132 20.46 -5.95 2.04
CA LEU A 132 20.71 -4.75 1.24
C LEU A 132 21.58 -3.74 2.01
N LYS A 133 21.33 -3.55 3.29
CA LYS A 133 22.17 -2.74 4.18
C LYS A 133 23.61 -3.27 4.25
N ALA A 134 23.76 -4.60 4.38
CA ALA A 134 25.09 -5.22 4.43
C ALA A 134 25.90 -5.03 3.14
N ARG A 135 25.24 -4.75 2.00
CA ARG A 135 25.87 -4.37 0.72
C ARG A 135 26.22 -2.90 0.61
N GLY A 136 26.00 -2.12 1.66
CA GLY A 136 26.31 -0.70 1.72
C GLY A 136 25.27 0.21 1.06
N LEU A 137 24.08 -0.29 0.79
CA LEU A 137 22.98 0.51 0.28
C LEU A 137 22.32 1.32 1.41
N GLN A 138 21.95 2.56 1.10
CA GLN A 138 21.11 3.38 1.97
C GLN A 138 19.64 3.07 1.71
N LEU A 139 18.85 2.96 2.76
CA LEU A 139 17.45 2.58 2.65
C LEU A 139 16.54 3.63 3.28
N ALA A 140 15.49 4.03 2.56
CA ALA A 140 14.41 4.83 3.13
C ALA A 140 13.07 4.10 3.03
N LEU A 141 12.26 4.24 4.07
CA LEU A 141 10.87 3.84 4.09
C LEU A 141 10.02 5.08 3.81
N VAL A 142 9.22 5.07 2.74
CA VAL A 142 8.40 6.20 2.30
C VAL A 142 6.95 5.72 2.20
N THR A 143 6.14 6.09 3.20
CA THR A 143 4.77 5.58 3.32
C THR A 143 3.74 6.69 3.41
N ASN A 144 2.59 6.48 2.76
CA ASN A 144 1.44 7.37 2.83
C ASN A 144 0.52 6.98 3.99
N GLY A 145 -0.21 7.96 4.50
CA GLY A 145 -1.23 7.78 5.51
C GLY A 145 -1.02 8.57 6.78
N GLU A 146 -1.90 8.35 7.73
CA GLU A 146 -1.97 9.06 9.00
C GLU A 146 -0.76 8.72 9.88
N ALA A 147 -0.20 9.75 10.55
CA ALA A 147 1.07 9.69 11.27
C ALA A 147 1.12 8.59 12.33
N SER A 148 0.13 8.52 13.21
CA SER A 148 0.14 7.59 14.34
C SER A 148 -0.04 6.14 13.88
N LEU A 149 -0.89 5.90 12.89
CA LEU A 149 -1.12 4.55 12.36
C LEU A 149 0.13 3.99 11.67
N GLN A 150 0.77 4.80 10.81
CA GLN A 150 1.97 4.34 10.12
C GLN A 150 3.15 4.22 11.08
N ARG A 151 3.29 5.12 12.06
CA ARG A 151 4.33 5.04 13.08
C ARG A 151 4.18 3.79 13.94
N ALA A 152 2.95 3.45 14.35
CA ALA A 152 2.67 2.23 15.09
C ALA A 152 3.09 0.95 14.33
N LYS A 153 2.89 0.91 13.00
CA LYS A 153 3.38 -0.19 12.16
C LYS A 153 4.91 -0.25 12.13
N VAL A 154 5.57 0.90 11.92
CA VAL A 154 7.04 1.00 11.91
C VAL A 154 7.63 0.49 13.23
N ASP A 155 7.05 0.86 14.34
CA ASP A 155 7.50 0.45 15.68
C ASP A 155 7.19 -1.03 15.96
N ARG A 156 5.97 -1.47 15.69
CA ARG A 156 5.52 -2.87 15.90
C ARG A 156 6.42 -3.88 15.18
N PHE A 157 6.86 -3.55 13.97
CA PHE A 157 7.69 -4.43 13.14
C PHE A 157 9.19 -4.09 13.19
N ALA A 158 9.61 -3.24 14.15
CA ALA A 158 11.00 -2.87 14.35
C ALA A 158 11.70 -2.38 13.06
N LEU A 159 11.00 -1.58 12.26
CA LEU A 159 11.51 -1.11 10.97
C LEU A 159 12.41 0.12 11.11
N ALA A 160 12.17 1.01 12.07
CA ALA A 160 12.94 2.25 12.23
C ALA A 160 14.46 2.03 12.31
N GLN A 161 14.90 0.93 12.93
CA GLN A 161 16.32 0.61 13.09
C GLN A 161 16.98 0.01 11.84
N ARG A 162 16.17 -0.38 10.83
CA ARG A 162 16.63 -1.00 9.58
C ARG A 162 16.76 -0.02 8.44
N PHE A 163 16.09 1.12 8.54
CA PHE A 163 16.10 2.16 7.52
C PHE A 163 16.93 3.36 7.98
N ASP A 164 17.65 3.99 7.06
CA ASP A 164 18.42 5.21 7.33
C ASP A 164 17.50 6.43 7.43
N HIS A 165 16.34 6.36 6.78
CA HIS A 165 15.30 7.38 6.82
C HIS A 165 13.92 6.74 6.81
N VAL A 166 13.00 7.29 7.62
CA VAL A 166 11.57 6.90 7.64
C VAL A 166 10.75 8.15 7.41
N GLN A 167 9.99 8.15 6.32
CA GLN A 167 9.14 9.26 5.91
C GLN A 167 7.69 8.81 5.90
N ILE A 168 6.88 9.43 6.73
CA ILE A 168 5.43 9.20 6.83
C ILE A 168 4.71 10.45 6.37
N GLU A 169 3.74 10.33 5.45
CA GLU A 169 2.98 11.45 4.91
C GLU A 169 2.38 12.33 6.00
N GLY A 170 1.74 11.72 7.01
CA GLY A 170 1.09 12.46 8.10
C GLY A 170 2.04 13.25 8.99
N GLU A 171 3.33 12.92 9.01
CA GLU A 171 4.36 13.67 9.74
C GLU A 171 4.91 14.85 8.92
N HIS A 172 4.97 14.69 7.59
CA HIS A 172 5.59 15.67 6.68
C HIS A 172 4.58 16.57 5.96
N GLY A 173 3.30 16.18 5.92
CA GLY A 173 2.24 16.92 5.23
C GLY A 173 2.25 16.76 3.70
N PHE A 174 3.03 15.81 3.17
CA PHE A 174 3.07 15.44 1.76
C PHE A 174 3.42 13.96 1.60
N GLY A 175 2.95 13.36 0.53
CA GLY A 175 3.14 11.94 0.26
C GLY A 175 3.15 11.62 -1.23
N LYS A 176 3.39 10.37 -1.57
CA LYS A 176 3.33 9.87 -2.94
C LYS A 176 1.91 10.06 -3.51
N PRO A 177 1.74 10.44 -4.77
CA PRO A 177 2.75 10.58 -5.84
C PRO A 177 3.37 11.98 -5.99
N GLU A 178 3.31 12.85 -4.98
CA GLU A 178 3.93 14.18 -5.06
C GLU A 178 5.45 14.03 -5.22
N GLU A 179 6.04 14.70 -6.22
CA GLU A 179 7.49 14.62 -6.52
C GLU A 179 8.35 14.89 -5.29
N ARG A 180 7.93 15.86 -4.45
CA ARG A 180 8.66 16.21 -3.23
C ARG A 180 8.78 15.06 -2.23
N ALA A 181 7.89 14.05 -2.26
CA ALA A 181 7.99 12.89 -1.38
C ALA A 181 9.24 12.05 -1.70
N TYR A 182 9.55 11.89 -2.98
CA TYR A 182 10.74 11.17 -3.42
C TYR A 182 12.01 12.02 -3.27
N ILE A 183 11.92 13.31 -3.64
CA ILE A 183 13.05 14.25 -3.53
C ILE A 183 13.51 14.35 -2.09
N HIS A 184 12.59 14.57 -1.14
CA HIS A 184 12.90 14.67 0.29
C HIS A 184 13.60 13.40 0.82
N ALA A 185 13.11 12.21 0.44
CA ALA A 185 13.74 10.96 0.85
C ALA A 185 15.15 10.79 0.26
N MET A 186 15.35 11.17 -1.02
CA MET A 186 16.67 11.13 -1.66
C MET A 186 17.64 12.15 -1.05
N GLU A 187 17.17 13.35 -0.74
CA GLU A 187 17.98 14.38 -0.05
C GLU A 187 18.41 13.90 1.33
N ALA A 188 17.52 13.27 2.10
CA ALA A 188 17.84 12.69 3.40
C ALA A 188 18.94 11.61 3.32
N LEU A 189 19.00 10.87 2.19
CA LEU A 189 20.02 9.86 1.93
C LEU A 189 21.25 10.39 1.17
N GLY A 190 21.24 11.63 0.69
CA GLY A 190 22.34 12.23 -0.08
C GLY A 190 22.60 11.52 -1.42
N VAL A 191 21.53 11.16 -2.15
CA VAL A 191 21.58 10.44 -3.44
C VAL A 191 20.80 11.15 -4.52
N SER A 192 21.18 10.89 -5.78
CA SER A 192 20.47 11.38 -6.97
C SER A 192 19.42 10.38 -7.47
N PRO A 193 18.45 10.82 -8.31
CA PRO A 193 17.44 9.92 -8.87
C PRO A 193 18.02 8.71 -9.61
N VAL A 194 19.07 8.91 -10.41
CA VAL A 194 19.70 7.83 -11.21
C VAL A 194 20.45 6.79 -10.36
N GLU A 195 20.72 7.11 -9.10
CA GLU A 195 21.35 6.22 -8.11
C GLU A 195 20.30 5.57 -7.18
N THR A 196 19.01 5.82 -7.45
CA THR A 196 17.91 5.42 -6.55
C THR A 196 16.98 4.44 -7.24
N TRP A 197 16.58 3.40 -6.52
CA TRP A 197 15.49 2.53 -6.89
C TRP A 197 14.28 2.81 -5.98
N MET A 198 13.06 2.70 -6.53
CA MET A 198 11.81 2.71 -5.77
C MET A 198 11.17 1.34 -5.84
N VAL A 199 10.76 0.78 -4.72
CA VAL A 199 10.12 -0.54 -4.62
C VAL A 199 8.77 -0.38 -3.95
N GLY A 200 7.70 -0.86 -4.62
CA GLY A 200 6.35 -0.84 -4.05
C GLY A 200 5.31 -1.52 -4.93
N ASP A 201 4.08 -1.60 -4.44
CA ASP A 201 2.98 -2.32 -5.08
C ASP A 201 2.08 -1.44 -5.96
N ASN A 202 2.01 -0.13 -5.69
CA ASN A 202 1.13 0.79 -6.40
C ASN A 202 1.80 1.34 -7.67
N LEU A 203 1.20 1.06 -8.83
CA LEU A 203 1.78 1.44 -10.13
C LEU A 203 1.95 2.96 -10.32
N GLU A 204 1.03 3.79 -9.82
CA GLU A 204 1.19 5.25 -9.95
C GLU A 204 2.27 5.77 -8.99
N TRP A 205 2.27 5.29 -7.76
CA TRP A 205 3.12 5.85 -6.70
C TRP A 205 4.54 5.29 -6.68
N GLU A 206 4.72 4.05 -7.09
CA GLU A 206 6.03 3.39 -7.02
C GLU A 206 6.64 3.12 -8.40
N VAL A 207 5.86 3.34 -9.50
CA VAL A 207 6.38 3.17 -10.85
C VAL A 207 6.31 4.47 -11.64
N VAL A 208 5.11 4.94 -11.96
CA VAL A 208 4.94 6.06 -12.89
C VAL A 208 5.52 7.37 -12.35
N ALA A 209 5.19 7.73 -11.11
CA ALA A 209 5.65 8.99 -10.52
C ALA A 209 7.17 9.02 -10.29
N PRO A 210 7.82 8.01 -9.70
CA PRO A 210 9.28 8.02 -9.55
C PRO A 210 10.03 7.98 -10.89
N GLN A 211 9.51 7.27 -11.91
CA GLN A 211 10.13 7.27 -13.24
C GLN A 211 10.17 8.65 -13.90
N ARG A 212 9.21 9.53 -13.62
CA ARG A 212 9.25 10.94 -14.09
C ARG A 212 10.46 11.70 -13.57
N LEU A 213 10.99 11.29 -12.40
CA LEU A 213 12.20 11.85 -11.81
C LEU A 213 13.48 11.13 -12.24
N GLY A 214 13.38 10.04 -13.00
CA GLY A 214 14.52 9.21 -13.41
C GLY A 214 14.93 8.15 -12.39
N ILE A 215 14.07 7.84 -11.43
CA ILE A 215 14.25 6.77 -10.45
C ILE A 215 13.92 5.43 -11.12
N TYR A 216 14.72 4.39 -10.90
CA TYR A 216 14.47 3.04 -11.36
C TYR A 216 13.34 2.41 -10.54
N ALA A 217 12.27 1.99 -11.22
CA ALA A 217 11.02 1.58 -10.58
C ALA A 217 10.87 0.05 -10.56
N VAL A 218 10.74 -0.50 -9.36
CA VAL A 218 10.52 -1.94 -9.11
C VAL A 218 9.11 -2.15 -8.59
N TRP A 219 8.29 -2.78 -9.41
CA TRP A 219 6.92 -3.11 -9.02
C TRP A 219 6.84 -4.45 -8.28
N HIS A 220 6.25 -4.42 -7.07
CA HIS A 220 5.99 -5.60 -6.26
C HIS A 220 4.58 -6.15 -6.56
N ASP A 221 4.46 -6.99 -7.59
CA ASP A 221 3.22 -7.71 -7.93
C ASP A 221 3.02 -8.91 -7.00
N HIS A 222 2.83 -8.64 -5.70
CA HIS A 222 2.73 -9.68 -4.66
C HIS A 222 1.51 -10.60 -4.83
N LEU A 223 0.46 -10.15 -5.53
CA LEU A 223 -0.73 -10.95 -5.85
C LEU A 223 -0.55 -11.80 -7.12
N GLY A 224 0.47 -11.51 -7.94
CA GLY A 224 0.73 -12.21 -9.20
C GLY A 224 -0.32 -11.96 -10.28
N ASN A 225 -1.04 -10.84 -10.21
CA ASN A 225 -2.13 -10.52 -11.15
C ASN A 225 -1.62 -9.99 -12.49
N GLY A 226 -0.37 -9.51 -12.56
CA GLY A 226 0.16 -8.79 -13.73
C GLY A 226 -0.44 -7.40 -13.87
N LEU A 227 0.03 -6.65 -14.87
CA LEU A 227 -0.46 -5.30 -15.12
C LEU A 227 -1.96 -5.28 -15.44
N PRO A 228 -2.74 -4.34 -14.88
CA PRO A 228 -4.14 -4.16 -15.20
C PRO A 228 -4.34 -3.92 -16.71
N LYS A 229 -5.45 -4.43 -17.28
CA LYS A 229 -5.80 -4.17 -18.67
C LYS A 229 -5.89 -2.66 -18.92
N GLY A 230 -5.18 -2.19 -19.95
CA GLY A 230 -5.14 -0.77 -20.32
C GLY A 230 -4.18 0.07 -19.49
N SER A 231 -3.40 -0.54 -18.60
CA SER A 231 -2.33 0.18 -17.89
C SER A 231 -1.19 0.56 -18.83
N ASP A 232 -0.81 1.84 -18.80
CA ASP A 232 0.38 2.35 -19.51
C ASP A 232 1.65 2.28 -18.66
N ALA A 233 1.56 1.84 -17.41
CA ALA A 233 2.72 1.67 -16.54
C ALA A 233 3.73 0.67 -17.14
N ARG A 234 5.01 0.98 -17.00
CA ARG A 234 6.12 0.15 -17.53
C ARG A 234 7.19 0.05 -16.43
N PRO A 235 6.99 -0.84 -15.43
CA PRO A 235 8.01 -1.06 -14.41
C PRO A 235 9.34 -1.45 -15.06
N ASP A 236 10.43 -0.93 -14.54
CA ASP A 236 11.79 -1.33 -14.97
C ASP A 236 12.10 -2.76 -14.54
N LEU A 237 11.54 -3.17 -13.40
CA LEU A 237 11.57 -4.53 -12.89
C LEU A 237 10.23 -4.87 -12.24
N THR A 238 9.77 -6.11 -12.40
CA THR A 238 8.64 -6.66 -11.64
C THR A 238 9.13 -7.81 -10.80
N ILE A 239 8.79 -7.79 -9.51
CA ILE A 239 9.06 -8.87 -8.55
C ILE A 239 7.75 -9.37 -7.94
N ARG A 240 7.69 -10.64 -7.54
CA ARG A 240 6.56 -11.24 -6.82
C ARG A 240 6.86 -11.50 -5.36
N SER A 241 8.13 -11.44 -5.00
CA SER A 241 8.60 -11.53 -3.63
C SER A 241 9.79 -10.61 -3.43
N LEU A 242 9.96 -10.09 -2.22
CA LEU A 242 11.10 -9.23 -1.88
C LEU A 242 12.45 -9.93 -2.10
N GLY A 243 12.50 -11.26 -1.93
CA GLY A 243 13.73 -12.03 -2.14
C GLY A 243 14.29 -11.91 -3.56
N GLU A 244 13.45 -11.65 -4.57
CA GLU A 244 13.88 -11.46 -5.95
C GLU A 244 14.65 -10.14 -6.16
N LEU A 245 14.55 -9.19 -5.22
CA LEU A 245 15.29 -7.94 -5.27
C LEU A 245 16.80 -8.15 -5.11
N LEU A 246 17.22 -9.09 -4.26
CA LEU A 246 18.64 -9.33 -3.97
C LEU A 246 19.45 -9.68 -5.22
N PRO A 247 19.10 -10.70 -6.04
CA PRO A 247 19.85 -11.00 -7.25
C PRO A 247 19.77 -9.89 -8.30
N ALA A 248 18.71 -9.08 -8.32
CA ALA A 248 18.60 -7.94 -9.22
C ALA A 248 19.61 -6.85 -8.85
N VAL A 249 19.67 -6.51 -7.56
CA VAL A 249 20.65 -5.55 -7.03
C VAL A 249 22.08 -6.05 -7.23
N GLU A 250 22.38 -7.31 -6.96
CA GLU A 250 23.70 -7.90 -7.17
C GLU A 250 24.18 -7.75 -8.62
N ARG A 251 23.31 -8.02 -9.59
CA ARG A 251 23.64 -7.79 -11.01
C ARG A 251 23.92 -6.32 -11.33
N ALA A 252 23.14 -5.40 -10.73
CA ALA A 252 23.34 -3.98 -10.95
C ALA A 252 24.60 -3.42 -10.28
N LEU A 253 25.02 -4.01 -9.15
CA LEU A 253 26.27 -3.63 -8.47
C LEU A 253 27.53 -4.17 -9.17
N ALA A 254 27.40 -5.25 -9.95
CA ALA A 254 28.49 -5.88 -10.68
C ALA A 254 28.81 -5.20 -12.02
N ASN A 255 27.91 -4.36 -12.53
CA ASN A 255 28.07 -3.57 -13.76
C ASN A 255 28.67 -2.19 -13.45
#